data_c95bef11f844fe3ad5cd160e43ab7905
#
_entry.id   c95bef11f844fe3ad5cd160e43ab7905
#
_cell.length_a   1.000
_cell.length_b   1.000
_cell.length_c   1.000
_cell.angle_alpha   90.00
_cell.angle_beta   90.00
_cell.angle_gamma   90.00
#
_symmetry.space_group_name_H-M   'P 1'
#
loop_
_entity.id
_entity.type
_entity.pdbx_description
1 polymer ?
#
loop_
_entity_poly.entity_id
_entity_poly.type
_entity_poly.pdbx_seq_one_letter_code
_entity_poly.pdbx_strand_id
1 'polypeptide(L)'
;MKIAMLGSLGNINRIVVPKLVQAGHDVTVISTSPKRQTSIEAVGAHAAIGTMTDVDFLTTTFTGKNVVYLMLSGGIGDDPFEGAVAQAKIWKQAIENAGVTNVVNLSSIGADADEVAGSLHAYNLIEHELRQLDGVNLAFVRPTGFYANLFGNLATIKAEHKIYSSTPAASAQKYVAPEDIASVVYPLIDHTPAGITVKYAFSDTFTGDQFVADLRNALNMPDLQWVQISDEQYQANLTNHGVPVKIAASLVQTSRYQREPEGLYADLNASDTSAGQVKLADFVRTFVVAYNSEGGYQSHTIAD
;
A
#
# COMPACT_ATOMS: atom_id res chain seq x y z
N MET A 1 -23.77 6.81 6.56
CA MET A 1 -23.02 6.34 7.75
C MET A 1 -21.97 7.38 8.12
N LYS A 2 -21.45 7.30 9.36
CA LYS A 2 -20.29 8.09 9.80
C LYS A 2 -19.03 7.26 9.69
N ILE A 3 -18.02 7.75 9.00
CA ILE A 3 -16.80 7.00 8.66
C ILE A 3 -15.58 7.80 9.10
N ALA A 4 -14.57 7.14 9.67
CA ALA A 4 -13.25 7.74 9.90
C ALA A 4 -12.21 7.02 9.04
N MET A 5 -11.31 7.79 8.40
CA MET A 5 -10.32 7.24 7.48
C MET A 5 -8.92 7.77 7.79
N LEU A 6 -7.97 6.88 8.05
CA LEU A 6 -6.55 7.19 8.09
C LEU A 6 -5.97 7.39 6.67
N GLY A 7 -4.83 8.07 6.56
CA GLY A 7 -4.06 8.18 5.32
C GLY A 7 -4.33 9.45 4.50
N SER A 8 -4.94 10.48 5.11
CA SER A 8 -5.21 11.77 4.44
C SER A 8 -5.91 11.57 3.08
N LEU A 9 -5.67 12.43 2.09
CA LEU A 9 -6.04 12.25 0.68
C LEU A 9 -4.87 11.66 -0.12
N GLY A 10 -4.29 10.57 0.37
CA GLY A 10 -3.27 9.82 -0.34
C GLY A 10 -3.81 9.11 -1.59
N ASN A 11 -2.95 8.31 -2.26
CA ASN A 11 -3.26 7.74 -3.57
C ASN A 11 -4.59 6.95 -3.66
N ILE A 12 -5.00 6.27 -2.59
CA ILE A 12 -6.25 5.50 -2.53
C ILE A 12 -7.40 6.41 -2.07
N ASN A 13 -7.20 7.14 -0.98
CA ASN A 13 -8.26 7.93 -0.36
C ASN A 13 -8.77 9.08 -1.25
N ARG A 14 -7.92 9.69 -2.09
CA ARG A 14 -8.36 10.70 -3.08
C ARG A 14 -9.40 10.16 -4.07
N ILE A 15 -9.50 8.82 -4.18
CA ILE A 15 -10.49 8.14 -5.03
C ILE A 15 -11.70 7.70 -4.19
N VAL A 16 -11.44 7.13 -3.01
CA VAL A 16 -12.48 6.55 -2.15
C VAL A 16 -13.30 7.62 -1.43
N VAL A 17 -12.64 8.65 -0.86
CA VAL A 17 -13.32 9.69 -0.04
C VAL A 17 -14.40 10.44 -0.84
N PRO A 18 -14.13 10.98 -2.04
CA PRO A 18 -15.16 11.67 -2.82
C PRO A 18 -16.35 10.75 -3.17
N LYS A 19 -16.11 9.47 -3.45
CA LYS A 19 -17.17 8.49 -3.73
C LYS A 19 -18.05 8.25 -2.51
N LEU A 20 -17.46 8.11 -1.32
CA LEU A 20 -18.20 7.94 -0.08
C LEU A 20 -19.05 9.18 0.25
N VAL A 21 -18.47 10.38 0.10
CA VAL A 21 -19.20 11.65 0.29
C VAL A 21 -20.36 11.75 -0.71
N GLN A 22 -20.13 11.44 -1.98
CA GLN A 22 -21.17 11.45 -3.02
C GLN A 22 -22.29 10.44 -2.74
N ALA A 23 -21.97 9.31 -2.10
CA ALA A 23 -22.94 8.33 -1.63
C ALA A 23 -23.72 8.77 -0.37
N GLY A 24 -23.46 9.97 0.15
CA GLY A 24 -24.15 10.54 1.31
C GLY A 24 -23.58 10.11 2.67
N HIS A 25 -22.35 9.63 2.73
CA HIS A 25 -21.69 9.34 3.99
C HIS A 25 -21.06 10.58 4.61
N ASP A 26 -21.05 10.64 5.94
CA ASP A 26 -20.35 11.64 6.75
C ASP A 26 -18.91 11.12 6.98
N VAL A 27 -17.96 11.64 6.21
CA VAL A 27 -16.57 11.15 6.19
C VAL A 27 -15.64 12.09 6.93
N THR A 28 -14.91 11.57 7.91
CA THR A 28 -13.83 12.26 8.60
C THR A 28 -12.48 11.67 8.14
N VAL A 29 -11.62 12.51 7.60
CA VAL A 29 -10.28 12.12 7.12
C VAL A 29 -9.21 12.60 8.09
N ILE A 30 -8.39 11.68 8.58
CA ILE A 30 -7.30 11.95 9.51
C ILE A 30 -6.04 12.30 8.72
N SER A 31 -5.41 13.42 9.09
CA SER A 31 -4.15 13.89 8.51
C SER A 31 -3.25 14.48 9.60
N THR A 32 -1.95 14.28 9.48
CA THR A 32 -0.96 14.92 10.37
C THR A 32 -0.69 16.37 9.99
N SER A 33 -1.00 16.77 8.76
CA SER A 33 -0.69 18.11 8.23
C SER A 33 -1.93 19.02 8.25
N PRO A 34 -1.91 20.14 9.00
CA PRO A 34 -2.97 21.16 8.96
C PRO A 34 -3.16 21.77 7.57
N LYS A 35 -2.12 21.82 6.75
CA LYS A 35 -2.19 22.33 5.37
C LYS A 35 -3.16 21.55 4.48
N ARG A 36 -3.45 20.29 4.83
CA ARG A 36 -4.36 19.42 4.07
C ARG A 36 -5.84 19.61 4.43
N GLN A 37 -6.14 20.37 5.47
CA GLN A 37 -7.51 20.63 5.89
C GLN A 37 -8.38 21.16 4.75
N THR A 38 -7.94 22.22 4.10
CA THR A 38 -8.70 22.83 3.00
C THR A 38 -8.97 21.85 1.84
N SER A 39 -8.00 21.02 1.48
CA SER A 39 -8.19 20.03 0.41
C SER A 39 -9.14 18.89 0.82
N ILE A 40 -9.15 18.50 2.08
CA ILE A 40 -10.07 17.50 2.63
C ILE A 40 -11.49 18.07 2.65
N GLU A 41 -11.67 19.31 3.12
CA GLU A 41 -12.98 19.97 3.18
C GLU A 41 -13.54 20.27 1.77
N ALA A 42 -12.66 20.55 0.81
CA ALA A 42 -13.05 20.80 -0.58
C ALA A 42 -13.69 19.57 -1.28
N VAL A 43 -13.40 18.35 -0.83
CA VAL A 43 -14.06 17.13 -1.32
C VAL A 43 -15.33 16.77 -0.51
N GLY A 44 -15.74 17.63 0.43
CA GLY A 44 -16.94 17.45 1.25
C GLY A 44 -16.74 16.55 2.47
N ALA A 45 -15.50 16.24 2.85
CA ALA A 45 -15.17 15.49 4.05
C ALA A 45 -14.78 16.44 5.21
N HIS A 46 -14.79 15.94 6.44
CA HIS A 46 -14.27 16.64 7.61
C HIS A 46 -12.81 16.29 7.84
N ALA A 47 -11.98 17.29 8.15
CA ALA A 47 -10.59 17.06 8.51
C ALA A 47 -10.44 16.87 10.03
N ALA A 48 -9.73 15.80 10.44
CA ALA A 48 -9.25 15.62 11.81
C ALA A 48 -7.71 15.65 11.79
N ILE A 49 -7.13 16.70 12.40
CA ILE A 49 -5.68 16.89 12.36
C ILE A 49 -5.04 16.31 13.62
N GLY A 50 -4.24 15.27 13.43
CA GLY A 50 -3.56 14.52 14.48
C GLY A 50 -2.80 13.33 13.95
N THR A 51 -2.19 12.54 14.82
CA THR A 51 -1.35 11.40 14.45
C THR A 51 -2.03 10.07 14.73
N MET A 52 -1.73 9.07 13.92
CA MET A 52 -2.19 7.69 14.13
C MET A 52 -1.54 7.00 15.33
N THR A 53 -0.53 7.62 15.95
CA THR A 53 0.16 7.13 17.15
C THR A 53 -0.41 7.66 18.45
N ASP A 54 -1.40 8.55 18.40
CA ASP A 54 -2.08 9.13 19.57
C ASP A 54 -3.41 8.40 19.80
N VAL A 55 -3.46 7.57 20.83
CA VAL A 55 -4.62 6.75 21.17
C VAL A 55 -5.84 7.60 21.58
N ASP A 56 -5.61 8.70 22.30
CA ASP A 56 -6.71 9.56 22.79
C ASP A 56 -7.33 10.36 21.64
N PHE A 57 -6.49 10.88 20.74
CA PHE A 57 -6.93 11.53 19.50
C PHE A 57 -7.75 10.57 18.64
N LEU A 58 -7.24 9.34 18.42
CA LEU A 58 -7.95 8.33 17.63
C LEU A 58 -9.26 7.90 18.30
N THR A 59 -9.27 7.67 19.61
CA THR A 59 -10.48 7.34 20.38
C THR A 59 -11.56 8.40 20.19
N THR A 60 -11.19 9.68 20.37
CA THR A 60 -12.09 10.82 20.17
C THR A 60 -12.64 10.86 18.74
N THR A 61 -11.75 10.68 17.75
CA THR A 61 -12.11 10.74 16.31
C THR A 61 -12.99 9.56 15.90
N PHE A 62 -12.78 8.37 16.47
CA PHE A 62 -13.53 7.15 16.15
C PHE A 62 -14.86 7.06 16.89
N THR A 63 -15.02 7.77 18.00
CA THR A 63 -16.27 7.76 18.78
C THR A 63 -17.47 8.15 17.92
N GLY A 64 -18.50 7.28 17.92
CA GLY A 64 -19.71 7.45 17.13
C GLY A 64 -19.58 7.20 15.64
N LYS A 65 -18.46 6.68 15.16
CA LYS A 65 -18.30 6.22 13.76
C LYS A 65 -18.87 4.83 13.59
N ASN A 66 -19.46 4.58 12.42
CA ASN A 66 -19.97 3.28 12.05
C ASN A 66 -18.87 2.37 11.51
N VAL A 67 -17.89 2.96 10.77
CA VAL A 67 -16.76 2.26 10.14
C VAL A 67 -15.49 3.06 10.34
N VAL A 68 -14.39 2.37 10.58
CA VAL A 68 -13.03 2.95 10.60
C VAL A 68 -12.17 2.27 9.54
N TYR A 69 -11.53 3.08 8.70
CA TYR A 69 -10.53 2.62 7.73
C TYR A 69 -9.13 2.89 8.26
N LEU A 70 -8.35 1.82 8.38
CA LEU A 70 -6.98 1.84 8.88
C LEU A 70 -5.98 1.59 7.74
N MET A 71 -4.91 2.35 7.72
CA MET A 71 -3.77 2.09 6.85
C MET A 71 -2.48 2.57 7.52
N LEU A 72 -1.42 1.82 7.32
CA LEU A 72 -0.10 2.25 7.73
C LEU A 72 0.40 3.36 6.80
N SER A 73 0.85 4.48 7.36
CA SER A 73 1.42 5.60 6.60
C SER A 73 2.67 6.13 7.31
N GLY A 74 3.77 6.21 6.59
CA GLY A 74 5.05 6.64 7.14
C GLY A 74 5.85 5.54 7.83
N GLY A 75 6.99 5.92 8.43
CA GLY A 75 7.85 5.02 9.18
C GLY A 75 7.25 4.64 10.53
N ILE A 76 7.46 3.42 10.95
CA ILE A 76 6.98 2.85 12.23
C ILE A 76 8.14 2.59 13.20
N GLY A 77 9.16 3.44 13.18
CA GLY A 77 10.34 3.35 14.03
C GLY A 77 11.52 2.64 13.36
N ASP A 78 12.57 2.41 14.15
CA ASP A 78 13.83 1.82 13.68
C ASP A 78 13.70 0.30 13.45
N ASP A 79 12.81 -0.36 14.20
CA ASP A 79 12.42 -1.74 13.98
C ASP A 79 11.00 -1.79 13.43
N PRO A 80 10.83 -2.18 12.14
CA PRO A 80 9.52 -2.17 11.50
C PRO A 80 8.53 -3.15 12.11
N PHE A 81 8.99 -4.24 12.71
CA PHE A 81 8.13 -5.26 13.30
C PHE A 81 7.62 -4.83 14.67
N GLU A 82 8.51 -4.33 15.54
CA GLU A 82 8.10 -3.76 16.83
C GLU A 82 7.17 -2.56 16.60
N GLY A 83 7.49 -1.69 15.63
CA GLY A 83 6.66 -0.56 15.26
C GLY A 83 5.27 -0.96 14.74
N ALA A 84 5.19 -2.03 13.94
CA ALA A 84 3.91 -2.56 13.46
C ALA A 84 3.02 -3.05 14.60
N VAL A 85 3.58 -3.81 15.55
CA VAL A 85 2.87 -4.30 16.75
C VAL A 85 2.42 -3.11 17.61
N ALA A 86 3.30 -2.15 17.86
CA ALA A 86 2.98 -0.96 18.66
C ALA A 86 1.83 -0.17 18.02
N GLN A 87 1.87 0.06 16.70
CA GLN A 87 0.82 0.77 15.98
C GLN A 87 -0.51 0.01 15.99
N ALA A 88 -0.48 -1.31 15.81
CA ALA A 88 -1.68 -2.12 15.84
C ALA A 88 -2.35 -2.12 17.23
N LYS A 89 -1.56 -2.12 18.31
CA LYS A 89 -2.07 -1.99 19.69
C LYS A 89 -2.74 -0.64 19.94
N ILE A 90 -2.17 0.45 19.42
CA ILE A 90 -2.78 1.78 19.49
C ILE A 90 -4.13 1.79 18.76
N TRP A 91 -4.20 1.25 17.56
CA TRP A 91 -5.47 1.15 16.82
C TRP A 91 -6.50 0.30 17.55
N LYS A 92 -6.10 -0.88 18.02
CA LYS A 92 -6.95 -1.77 18.79
C LYS A 92 -7.54 -1.06 20.00
N GLN A 93 -6.71 -0.43 20.82
CA GLN A 93 -7.14 0.31 22.00
C GLN A 93 -8.12 1.44 21.66
N ALA A 94 -7.85 2.21 20.60
CA ALA A 94 -8.72 3.29 20.17
C ALA A 94 -10.08 2.78 19.67
N ILE A 95 -10.10 1.64 18.95
CA ILE A 95 -11.33 0.97 18.47
C ILE A 95 -12.15 0.48 19.64
N GLU A 96 -11.55 -0.21 20.61
CA GLU A 96 -12.20 -0.71 21.83
C GLU A 96 -12.79 0.44 22.65
N ASN A 97 -11.99 1.50 22.91
CA ASN A 97 -12.43 2.66 23.67
C ASN A 97 -13.59 3.43 23.00
N ALA A 98 -13.58 3.50 21.66
CA ALA A 98 -14.61 4.19 20.89
C ALA A 98 -15.85 3.33 20.62
N GLY A 99 -15.82 2.04 20.88
CA GLY A 99 -16.91 1.09 20.62
C GLY A 99 -17.23 0.90 19.14
N VAL A 100 -16.20 0.98 18.25
CA VAL A 100 -16.36 0.78 16.81
C VAL A 100 -16.53 -0.72 16.52
N THR A 101 -17.51 -1.05 15.69
CA THR A 101 -17.87 -2.45 15.36
C THR A 101 -17.54 -2.88 13.94
N ASN A 102 -17.06 -1.97 13.08
CA ASN A 102 -16.68 -2.30 11.72
C ASN A 102 -15.33 -1.64 11.38
N VAL A 103 -14.38 -2.43 10.93
CA VAL A 103 -13.03 -1.98 10.61
C VAL A 103 -12.62 -2.54 9.24
N VAL A 104 -12.14 -1.65 8.37
CA VAL A 104 -11.48 -2.02 7.12
C VAL A 104 -10.01 -1.65 7.24
N ASN A 105 -9.12 -2.61 7.10
CA ASN A 105 -7.68 -2.39 7.18
C ASN A 105 -7.01 -2.63 5.82
N LEU A 106 -6.27 -1.64 5.34
CA LEU A 106 -5.36 -1.81 4.22
C LEU A 106 -4.13 -2.56 4.72
N SER A 107 -4.11 -3.85 4.47
CA SER A 107 -3.04 -4.78 4.76
C SER A 107 -2.09 -4.90 3.56
N SER A 108 -1.52 -6.06 3.32
CA SER A 108 -0.64 -6.36 2.19
C SER A 108 -0.73 -7.82 1.78
N ILE A 109 -0.42 -8.11 0.53
CA ILE A 109 0.00 -9.45 0.12
C ILE A 109 1.10 -9.95 1.05
N GLY A 110 1.14 -11.24 1.38
CA GLY A 110 2.09 -11.83 2.31
C GLY A 110 1.76 -11.66 3.80
N ALA A 111 0.63 -11.01 4.14
CA ALA A 111 0.17 -10.92 5.52
C ALA A 111 -0.35 -12.26 6.09
N ASP A 112 -0.48 -13.29 5.28
CA ASP A 112 -0.76 -14.68 5.66
C ASP A 112 0.48 -15.45 6.11
N ALA A 113 1.69 -14.94 5.76
CA ALA A 113 2.96 -15.56 6.07
C ALA A 113 3.64 -14.89 7.29
N ASP A 114 4.55 -15.64 7.91
CA ASP A 114 5.40 -15.18 9.01
C ASP A 114 6.64 -14.41 8.51
N GLU A 115 7.75 -14.50 9.25
CA GLU A 115 9.02 -13.83 8.96
C GLU A 115 9.59 -14.16 7.57
N VAL A 116 9.19 -15.26 6.93
CA VAL A 116 9.62 -15.64 5.58
C VAL A 116 9.21 -14.60 4.55
N ALA A 117 8.11 -13.87 4.79
CA ALA A 117 7.66 -12.78 3.93
C ALA A 117 8.52 -11.49 4.03
N GLY A 118 9.55 -11.47 4.87
CA GLY A 118 10.44 -10.34 5.06
C GLY A 118 9.71 -9.11 5.58
N SER A 119 9.85 -7.96 4.91
CA SER A 119 9.22 -6.70 5.34
C SER A 119 7.68 -6.76 5.41
N LEU A 120 7.07 -7.68 4.66
CA LEU A 120 5.61 -7.86 4.64
C LEU A 120 5.08 -8.54 5.92
N HIS A 121 5.95 -9.20 6.70
CA HIS A 121 5.61 -9.73 8.02
C HIS A 121 5.04 -8.66 8.98
N ALA A 122 5.41 -7.40 8.81
CA ALA A 122 4.80 -6.29 9.56
C ALA A 122 3.27 -6.28 9.45
N TYR A 123 2.72 -6.61 8.29
CA TYR A 123 1.26 -6.67 8.07
C TYR A 123 0.64 -7.92 8.69
N ASN A 124 1.35 -9.04 8.73
CA ASN A 124 0.93 -10.23 9.49
C ASN A 124 0.74 -9.90 10.97
N LEU A 125 1.72 -9.20 11.57
CA LEU A 125 1.67 -8.77 12.96
C LEU A 125 0.50 -7.81 13.23
N ILE A 126 0.23 -6.87 12.31
CA ILE A 126 -0.93 -5.96 12.40
C ILE A 126 -2.25 -6.74 12.35
N GLU A 127 -2.40 -7.64 11.36
CA GLU A 127 -3.62 -8.45 11.26
C GLU A 127 -3.82 -9.32 12.50
N HIS A 128 -2.73 -9.89 13.04
CA HIS A 128 -2.78 -10.72 14.25
C HIS A 128 -3.32 -9.93 15.46
N GLU A 129 -2.86 -8.70 15.69
CA GLU A 129 -3.34 -7.84 16.77
C GLU A 129 -4.80 -7.42 16.55
N LEU A 130 -5.17 -7.03 15.33
CA LEU A 130 -6.54 -6.59 15.03
C LEU A 130 -7.56 -7.75 15.12
N ARG A 131 -7.15 -8.98 14.81
CA ARG A 131 -8.02 -10.19 14.95
C ARG A 131 -8.41 -10.50 16.38
N GLN A 132 -7.77 -9.90 17.38
CA GLN A 132 -8.13 -10.03 18.80
C GLN A 132 -9.28 -9.11 19.22
N LEU A 133 -9.79 -8.25 18.35
CA LEU A 133 -10.95 -7.40 18.61
C LEU A 133 -12.22 -8.24 18.70
N ASP A 134 -12.87 -8.22 19.86
CA ASP A 134 -14.11 -8.97 20.08
C ASP A 134 -15.33 -8.19 19.55
N GLY A 135 -16.23 -8.90 18.86
CA GLY A 135 -17.48 -8.32 18.36
C GLY A 135 -17.31 -7.30 17.24
N VAL A 136 -16.13 -7.24 16.61
CA VAL A 136 -15.82 -6.32 15.51
C VAL A 136 -15.78 -7.09 14.18
N ASN A 137 -16.47 -6.56 13.18
CA ASN A 137 -16.35 -7.02 11.81
C ASN A 137 -15.07 -6.45 11.18
N LEU A 138 -14.20 -7.34 10.70
CA LEU A 138 -12.89 -6.98 10.15
C LEU A 138 -12.81 -7.33 8.68
N ALA A 139 -12.47 -6.35 7.84
CA ALA A 139 -12.14 -6.59 6.45
C ALA A 139 -10.68 -6.21 6.20
N PHE A 140 -9.85 -7.18 5.84
CA PHE A 140 -8.47 -6.97 5.43
C PHE A 140 -8.39 -6.90 3.91
N VAL A 141 -7.84 -5.83 3.38
CA VAL A 141 -7.53 -5.68 1.96
C VAL A 141 -6.04 -5.91 1.77
N ARG A 142 -5.66 -6.93 1.01
CA ARG A 142 -4.27 -7.33 0.73
C ARG A 142 -3.90 -6.99 -0.72
N PRO A 143 -3.45 -5.75 -1.01
CA PRO A 143 -2.96 -5.39 -2.33
C PRO A 143 -1.61 -6.05 -2.61
N THR A 144 -1.32 -6.31 -3.89
CA THR A 144 0.00 -6.71 -4.37
C THR A 144 0.96 -5.52 -4.44
N GLY A 145 2.16 -5.71 -4.99
CA GLY A 145 3.13 -4.65 -5.18
C GLY A 145 2.53 -3.46 -5.95
N PHE A 146 2.71 -2.24 -5.46
CA PHE A 146 2.17 -1.07 -6.12
C PHE A 146 2.94 -0.75 -7.39
N TYR A 147 2.26 -0.40 -8.47
CA TYR A 147 2.90 0.14 -9.67
C TYR A 147 3.84 1.31 -9.36
N ALA A 148 3.48 2.13 -8.36
CA ALA A 148 4.29 3.26 -7.94
C ALA A 148 5.72 2.86 -7.51
N ASN A 149 5.95 1.63 -7.05
CA ASN A 149 7.29 1.15 -6.69
C ASN A 149 8.24 1.11 -7.89
N LEU A 150 7.70 0.94 -9.10
CA LEU A 150 8.50 0.90 -10.33
C LEU A 150 9.09 2.28 -10.70
N PHE A 151 8.53 3.39 -10.19
CA PHE A 151 9.13 4.72 -10.35
C PHE A 151 10.50 4.86 -9.68
N GLY A 152 10.82 3.99 -8.71
CA GLY A 152 12.17 3.92 -8.14
C GLY A 152 13.28 3.68 -9.16
N ASN A 153 12.94 3.17 -10.36
CA ASN A 153 13.89 2.93 -11.45
C ASN A 153 14.14 4.16 -12.35
N LEU A 154 13.42 5.27 -12.15
CA LEU A 154 13.53 6.45 -13.02
C LEU A 154 14.96 6.98 -13.12
N ALA A 155 15.68 7.04 -12.01
CA ALA A 155 17.04 7.57 -11.97
C ALA A 155 18.02 6.71 -12.77
N THR A 156 17.99 5.38 -12.60
CA THR A 156 18.88 4.45 -13.30
C THR A 156 18.52 4.30 -14.78
N ILE A 157 17.23 4.41 -15.11
CA ILE A 157 16.79 4.46 -16.51
C ILE A 157 17.32 5.73 -17.19
N LYS A 158 17.23 6.92 -16.55
CA LYS A 158 17.73 8.18 -17.10
C LYS A 158 19.25 8.19 -17.26
N ALA A 159 19.98 7.66 -16.28
CA ALA A 159 21.43 7.76 -16.24
C ALA A 159 22.14 6.63 -17.01
N GLU A 160 21.58 5.42 -17.03
CA GLU A 160 22.29 4.23 -17.46
C GLU A 160 21.52 3.37 -18.45
N HIS A 161 20.24 3.69 -18.73
CA HIS A 161 19.32 2.86 -19.51
C HIS A 161 19.16 1.46 -18.90
N LYS A 162 19.09 1.37 -17.55
CA LYS A 162 19.02 0.10 -16.83
C LYS A 162 17.98 0.11 -15.71
N ILE A 163 17.38 -1.06 -15.52
CA ILE A 163 16.56 -1.42 -14.36
C ILE A 163 17.34 -2.52 -13.62
N TYR A 164 17.70 -2.26 -12.36
CA TYR A 164 18.38 -3.24 -11.52
C TYR A 164 17.38 -3.95 -10.61
N SER A 165 17.36 -5.27 -10.63
CA SER A 165 16.45 -6.07 -9.81
C SER A 165 17.09 -7.39 -9.40
N SER A 166 16.81 -7.85 -8.18
CA SER A 166 17.18 -9.21 -7.76
C SER A 166 16.22 -10.28 -8.31
N THR A 167 15.09 -9.87 -8.89
CA THR A 167 14.13 -10.78 -9.53
C THR A 167 14.50 -10.99 -11.01
N PRO A 168 14.51 -12.24 -11.51
CA PRO A 168 14.74 -12.52 -12.92
C PRO A 168 13.74 -11.81 -13.83
N ALA A 169 14.19 -11.30 -14.98
CA ALA A 169 13.34 -10.58 -15.92
C ALA A 169 12.13 -11.41 -16.43
N ALA A 170 12.29 -12.72 -16.55
CA ALA A 170 11.23 -13.64 -17.00
C ALA A 170 10.20 -13.99 -15.90
N SER A 171 10.46 -13.61 -14.63
CA SER A 171 9.55 -13.93 -13.53
C SER A 171 8.31 -13.05 -13.58
N ALA A 172 7.13 -13.68 -13.62
CA ALA A 172 5.86 -12.97 -13.58
C ALA A 172 5.59 -12.42 -12.18
N GLN A 173 5.22 -11.16 -12.11
CA GLN A 173 4.89 -10.46 -10.88
C GLN A 173 3.53 -9.79 -10.98
N LYS A 174 2.83 -9.67 -9.85
CA LYS A 174 1.53 -9.02 -9.78
C LYS A 174 1.68 -7.62 -9.20
N TYR A 175 1.11 -6.65 -9.90
CA TYR A 175 1.10 -5.24 -9.49
C TYR A 175 -0.33 -4.70 -9.39
N VAL A 176 -0.50 -3.64 -8.61
CA VAL A 176 -1.79 -3.00 -8.40
C VAL A 176 -1.71 -1.48 -8.51
N ALA A 177 -2.74 -0.89 -9.13
CA ALA A 177 -2.98 0.54 -9.18
C ALA A 177 -3.87 0.99 -8.01
N PRO A 178 -3.74 2.24 -7.55
CA PRO A 178 -4.63 2.80 -6.52
C PRO A 178 -6.12 2.73 -6.87
N GLU A 179 -6.47 2.83 -8.15
CA GLU A 179 -7.83 2.72 -8.68
C GLU A 179 -8.45 1.35 -8.38
N ASP A 180 -7.67 0.30 -8.60
CA ASP A 180 -8.13 -1.08 -8.38
C ASP A 180 -8.14 -1.42 -6.88
N ILE A 181 -7.23 -0.88 -6.07
CA ILE A 181 -7.34 -0.97 -4.61
C ILE A 181 -8.62 -0.26 -4.13
N ALA A 182 -8.88 0.95 -4.63
CA ALA A 182 -10.07 1.71 -4.28
C ALA A 182 -11.37 0.98 -4.64
N SER A 183 -11.39 0.21 -5.74
CA SER A 183 -12.53 -0.60 -6.15
C SER A 183 -12.85 -1.74 -5.16
N VAL A 184 -11.84 -2.23 -4.43
CA VAL A 184 -11.99 -3.24 -3.38
C VAL A 184 -12.31 -2.59 -2.02
N VAL A 185 -11.64 -1.48 -1.70
CA VAL A 185 -11.81 -0.78 -0.40
C VAL A 185 -13.18 -0.13 -0.26
N TYR A 186 -13.66 0.55 -1.31
CA TYR A 186 -14.92 1.29 -1.27
C TYR A 186 -16.12 0.43 -0.83
N PRO A 187 -16.43 -0.72 -1.48
CA PRO A 187 -17.58 -1.53 -1.08
C PRO A 187 -17.44 -2.14 0.32
N LEU A 188 -16.23 -2.40 0.81
CA LEU A 188 -16.01 -2.90 2.16
C LEU A 188 -16.27 -1.84 3.22
N ILE A 189 -15.98 -0.56 2.93
CA ILE A 189 -16.31 0.55 3.81
C ILE A 189 -17.82 0.82 3.78
N ASP A 190 -18.43 0.82 2.57
CA ASP A 190 -19.86 1.04 2.40
C ASP A 190 -20.69 -0.07 3.04
N HIS A 191 -20.22 -1.31 2.98
CA HIS A 191 -20.84 -2.47 3.61
C HIS A 191 -19.78 -3.45 4.11
N THR A 192 -19.37 -3.31 5.37
CA THR A 192 -18.41 -4.24 5.99
C THR A 192 -19.08 -5.58 6.27
N PRO A 193 -18.60 -6.70 5.69
CA PRO A 193 -19.17 -8.02 5.94
C PRO A 193 -19.05 -8.44 7.41
N ALA A 194 -20.00 -9.24 7.89
CA ALA A 194 -19.95 -9.79 9.25
C ALA A 194 -18.75 -10.75 9.43
N GLY A 195 -18.14 -10.70 10.62
CA GLY A 195 -16.99 -11.51 10.95
C GLY A 195 -15.69 -11.01 10.33
N ILE A 196 -14.82 -11.94 9.92
CA ILE A 196 -13.51 -11.63 9.35
C ILE A 196 -13.51 -11.96 7.85
N THR A 197 -13.17 -10.96 7.04
CA THR A 197 -13.09 -11.09 5.58
C THR A 197 -11.70 -10.68 5.11
N VAL A 198 -11.11 -11.43 4.17
CA VAL A 198 -9.89 -11.06 3.47
C VAL A 198 -10.22 -10.89 1.99
N LYS A 199 -9.76 -9.78 1.39
CA LYS A 199 -9.86 -9.51 -0.04
C LYS A 199 -8.50 -9.12 -0.59
N TYR A 200 -8.15 -9.67 -1.75
CA TYR A 200 -6.96 -9.30 -2.48
C TYR A 200 -7.27 -8.23 -3.52
N ALA A 201 -6.24 -7.46 -3.89
CA ALA A 201 -6.31 -6.50 -4.99
C ALA A 201 -5.04 -6.59 -5.84
N PHE A 202 -5.19 -6.88 -7.13
CA PHE A 202 -4.13 -6.78 -8.12
C PHE A 202 -4.71 -6.30 -9.45
N SER A 203 -3.92 -5.57 -10.23
CA SER A 203 -4.36 -4.99 -11.51
C SER A 203 -3.93 -5.86 -12.68
N ASP A 204 -2.69 -6.30 -12.68
CA ASP A 204 -2.10 -7.03 -13.79
C ASP A 204 -0.98 -7.96 -13.34
N THR A 205 -0.62 -8.89 -14.22
CA THR A 205 0.51 -9.80 -14.05
C THR A 205 1.39 -9.69 -15.27
N PHE A 206 2.65 -9.31 -15.09
CA PHE A 206 3.62 -9.17 -16.16
C PHE A 206 5.04 -9.47 -15.70
N THR A 207 5.94 -9.65 -16.65
CA THR A 207 7.37 -9.92 -16.42
C THR A 207 8.20 -8.64 -16.56
N GLY A 208 9.43 -8.65 -16.02
CA GLY A 208 10.41 -7.59 -16.29
C GLY A 208 10.69 -7.42 -17.79
N ASP A 209 10.72 -8.52 -18.56
CA ASP A 209 10.91 -8.47 -20.01
C ASP A 209 9.78 -7.71 -20.72
N GLN A 210 8.52 -7.93 -20.32
CA GLN A 210 7.37 -7.19 -20.85
C GLN A 210 7.44 -5.71 -20.50
N PHE A 211 7.74 -5.38 -19.23
CA PHE A 211 7.89 -3.99 -18.80
C PHE A 211 8.99 -3.26 -19.57
N VAL A 212 10.17 -3.89 -19.75
CA VAL A 212 11.27 -3.32 -20.54
C VAL A 212 10.89 -3.16 -22.00
N ALA A 213 10.21 -4.14 -22.60
CA ALA A 213 9.77 -4.05 -24.00
C ALA A 213 8.82 -2.86 -24.23
N ASP A 214 7.84 -2.67 -23.35
CA ASP A 214 6.89 -1.56 -23.42
C ASP A 214 7.59 -0.21 -23.20
N LEU A 215 8.51 -0.11 -22.24
CA LEU A 215 9.30 1.10 -22.02
C LEU A 215 10.25 1.43 -23.17
N ARG A 216 10.91 0.43 -23.79
CA ARG A 216 11.74 0.66 -25.00
C ARG A 216 10.96 1.35 -26.08
N ASN A 217 9.75 0.90 -26.33
CA ASN A 217 8.88 1.48 -27.35
C ASN A 217 8.41 2.88 -26.94
N ALA A 218 7.95 3.05 -25.71
CA ALA A 218 7.34 4.29 -25.24
C ALA A 218 8.35 5.43 -25.04
N LEU A 219 9.60 5.11 -24.67
CA LEU A 219 10.68 6.08 -24.46
C LEU A 219 11.61 6.22 -25.67
N ASN A 220 11.41 5.45 -26.74
CA ASN A 220 12.34 5.34 -27.88
C ASN A 220 13.78 5.01 -27.42
N MET A 221 13.91 4.04 -26.53
CA MET A 221 15.16 3.64 -25.84
C MET A 221 15.44 2.15 -26.09
N PRO A 222 15.94 1.78 -27.28
CA PRO A 222 16.08 0.36 -27.67
C PRO A 222 17.13 -0.40 -26.85
N ASP A 223 18.04 0.30 -26.21
CA ASP A 223 19.13 -0.23 -25.39
C ASP A 223 18.77 -0.36 -23.88
N LEU A 224 17.55 0.00 -23.46
CA LEU A 224 17.11 -0.20 -22.08
C LEU A 224 17.18 -1.69 -21.72
N GLN A 225 17.72 -2.00 -20.55
CA GLN A 225 17.95 -3.38 -20.11
C GLN A 225 17.41 -3.61 -18.70
N TRP A 226 16.91 -4.82 -18.45
CA TRP A 226 16.73 -5.38 -17.12
C TRP A 226 18.01 -6.10 -16.73
N VAL A 227 18.65 -5.66 -15.67
CA VAL A 227 19.90 -6.21 -15.16
C VAL A 227 19.62 -6.95 -13.87
N GLN A 228 19.70 -8.27 -13.90
CA GLN A 228 19.57 -9.06 -12.68
C GLN A 228 20.84 -8.91 -11.85
N ILE A 229 20.64 -8.57 -10.56
CA ILE A 229 21.72 -8.44 -9.57
C ILE A 229 21.52 -9.48 -8.47
N SER A 230 22.60 -9.78 -7.72
CA SER A 230 22.50 -10.67 -6.57
C SER A 230 21.75 -10.02 -5.40
N ASP A 231 21.30 -10.83 -4.45
CA ASP A 231 20.64 -10.33 -3.23
C ASP A 231 21.58 -9.45 -2.40
N GLU A 232 22.88 -9.77 -2.38
CA GLU A 232 23.91 -8.98 -1.71
C GLU A 232 24.09 -7.61 -2.39
N GLN A 233 24.08 -7.57 -3.74
CA GLN A 233 24.13 -6.32 -4.49
C GLN A 233 22.87 -5.50 -4.27
N TYR A 234 21.70 -6.14 -4.23
CA TYR A 234 20.44 -5.48 -3.94
C TYR A 234 20.45 -4.84 -2.53
N GLN A 235 20.90 -5.60 -1.52
CA GLN A 235 21.05 -5.08 -0.16
C GLN A 235 22.03 -3.92 -0.09
N ALA A 236 23.18 -4.03 -0.75
CA ALA A 236 24.19 -2.97 -0.81
C ALA A 236 23.63 -1.70 -1.47
N ASN A 237 22.88 -1.84 -2.57
CA ASN A 237 22.23 -0.70 -3.21
C ASN A 237 21.24 0.01 -2.28
N LEU A 238 20.40 -0.73 -1.56
CA LEU A 238 19.47 -0.16 -0.59
C LEU A 238 20.20 0.61 0.52
N THR A 239 21.24 0.02 1.12
CA THR A 239 22.00 0.65 2.20
C THR A 239 22.79 1.87 1.73
N ASN A 240 23.35 1.85 0.53
CA ASN A 240 24.04 2.99 -0.07
C ASN A 240 23.11 4.17 -0.35
N HIS A 241 21.81 3.92 -0.51
CA HIS A 241 20.76 4.95 -0.62
C HIS A 241 20.11 5.31 0.72
N GLY A 242 20.75 4.93 1.85
CA GLY A 242 20.34 5.33 3.19
C GLY A 242 19.25 4.47 3.83
N VAL A 243 18.88 3.33 3.23
CA VAL A 243 17.95 2.40 3.88
C VAL A 243 18.66 1.69 5.04
N PRO A 244 18.11 1.71 6.26
CA PRO A 244 18.70 1.01 7.41
C PRO A 244 18.94 -0.48 7.12
N VAL A 245 20.06 -1.01 7.62
CA VAL A 245 20.50 -2.38 7.31
C VAL A 245 19.43 -3.44 7.59
N LYS A 246 18.73 -3.33 8.72
CA LYS A 246 17.64 -4.28 9.07
C LYS A 246 16.49 -4.23 8.04
N ILE A 247 16.11 -3.03 7.64
CA ILE A 247 15.05 -2.82 6.64
C ILE A 247 15.52 -3.34 5.27
N ALA A 248 16.75 -3.06 4.87
CA ALA A 248 17.32 -3.58 3.63
C ALA A 248 17.33 -5.12 3.61
N ALA A 249 17.73 -5.76 4.70
CA ALA A 249 17.71 -7.21 4.83
C ALA A 249 16.28 -7.77 4.72
N SER A 250 15.30 -7.13 5.35
CA SER A 250 13.89 -7.57 5.27
C SER A 250 13.30 -7.39 3.86
N LEU A 251 13.70 -6.35 3.12
CA LEU A 251 13.30 -6.16 1.71
C LEU A 251 13.93 -7.22 0.79
N VAL A 252 15.19 -7.61 1.04
CA VAL A 252 15.83 -8.73 0.33
C VAL A 252 15.08 -10.03 0.61
N GLN A 253 14.70 -10.28 1.86
CA GLN A 253 13.92 -11.47 2.22
C GLN A 253 12.56 -11.49 1.51
N THR A 254 11.87 -10.35 1.43
CA THR A 254 10.62 -10.22 0.65
C THR A 254 10.85 -10.60 -0.81
N SER A 255 11.94 -10.11 -1.41
CA SER A 255 12.27 -10.42 -2.80
C SER A 255 12.58 -11.91 -3.00
N ARG A 256 13.23 -12.57 -2.04
CA ARG A 256 13.43 -14.03 -2.06
C ARG A 256 12.11 -14.78 -2.04
N TYR A 257 11.25 -14.46 -1.08
CA TYR A 257 9.93 -15.09 -0.93
C TYR A 257 9.05 -14.87 -2.17
N GLN A 258 9.14 -13.72 -2.82
CA GLN A 258 8.42 -13.43 -4.05
C GLN A 258 8.86 -14.29 -5.23
N ARG A 259 10.11 -14.80 -5.24
CA ARG A 259 10.64 -15.68 -6.29
C ARG A 259 10.27 -17.16 -6.10
N GLU A 260 9.79 -17.55 -4.91
CA GLU A 260 9.35 -18.90 -4.63
C GLU A 260 8.04 -19.20 -5.37
N PRO A 261 7.90 -20.37 -6.04
CA PRO A 261 6.70 -20.71 -6.81
C PRO A 261 5.41 -20.72 -5.98
N GLU A 262 5.49 -21.27 -4.76
CA GLU A 262 4.41 -21.34 -3.78
C GLU A 262 4.55 -20.26 -2.69
N GLY A 263 5.22 -19.16 -3.01
CA GLY A 263 5.53 -18.10 -2.06
C GLY A 263 4.43 -17.05 -1.99
N LEU A 264 4.83 -15.79 -2.19
CA LEU A 264 4.02 -14.58 -1.93
C LEU A 264 2.61 -14.59 -2.54
N TYR A 265 2.39 -15.25 -3.67
CA TYR A 265 1.10 -15.23 -4.37
C TYR A 265 0.24 -16.48 -4.18
N ALA A 266 0.67 -17.45 -3.37
CA ALA A 266 -0.03 -18.73 -3.21
C ALA A 266 -1.50 -18.54 -2.79
N ASP A 267 -1.73 -17.77 -1.73
CA ASP A 267 -3.07 -17.53 -1.18
C ASP A 267 -3.94 -16.68 -2.12
N LEU A 268 -3.36 -15.67 -2.77
CA LEU A 268 -4.05 -14.90 -3.82
C LEU A 268 -4.46 -15.80 -5.01
N ASN A 269 -3.57 -16.68 -5.47
CA ASN A 269 -3.85 -17.56 -6.60
C ASN A 269 -4.94 -18.61 -6.27
N ALA A 270 -5.07 -18.98 -4.99
CA ALA A 270 -6.12 -19.88 -4.51
C ALA A 270 -7.48 -19.16 -4.30
N SER A 271 -7.50 -17.82 -4.32
CA SER A 271 -8.70 -17.02 -4.12
C SER A 271 -9.47 -16.78 -5.42
N ASP A 272 -10.75 -16.36 -5.31
CA ASP A 272 -11.59 -15.98 -6.45
C ASP A 272 -11.29 -14.55 -6.97
N THR A 273 -10.14 -13.96 -6.63
CA THR A 273 -9.81 -12.59 -7.00
C THR A 273 -9.48 -12.46 -8.46
N SER A 274 -10.24 -11.63 -9.17
CA SER A 274 -9.97 -11.26 -10.56
C SER A 274 -9.05 -10.05 -10.65
N ALA A 275 -8.29 -9.98 -11.75
CA ALA A 275 -7.44 -8.82 -12.06
C ALA A 275 -8.30 -7.55 -12.24
N GLY A 276 -7.77 -6.43 -11.75
CA GLY A 276 -8.37 -5.11 -11.91
C GLY A 276 -8.31 -4.58 -13.34
N GLN A 277 -8.64 -3.30 -13.50
CA GLN A 277 -8.82 -2.66 -14.80
C GLN A 277 -7.52 -2.06 -15.36
N VAL A 278 -6.65 -1.54 -14.49
CA VAL A 278 -5.42 -0.84 -14.90
C VAL A 278 -4.36 -1.85 -15.35
N LYS A 279 -3.96 -1.79 -16.61
CA LYS A 279 -2.99 -2.73 -17.19
C LYS A 279 -1.60 -2.11 -17.30
N LEU A 280 -0.60 -2.94 -17.56
CA LEU A 280 0.79 -2.50 -17.76
C LEU A 280 0.88 -1.33 -18.76
N ALA A 281 0.18 -1.41 -19.88
CA ALA A 281 0.16 -0.35 -20.88
C ALA A 281 -0.36 1.00 -20.36
N ASP A 282 -1.34 0.98 -19.44
CA ASP A 282 -1.86 2.18 -18.77
C ASP A 282 -0.81 2.79 -17.85
N PHE A 283 -0.16 1.93 -17.07
CA PHE A 283 0.92 2.35 -16.17
C PHE A 283 2.13 2.90 -16.94
N VAL A 284 2.53 2.26 -18.05
CA VAL A 284 3.63 2.74 -18.89
C VAL A 284 3.39 4.17 -19.39
N ARG A 285 2.14 4.53 -19.77
CA ARG A 285 1.82 5.92 -20.12
C ARG A 285 2.08 6.90 -18.97
N THR A 286 1.68 6.51 -17.75
CA THR A 286 1.93 7.29 -16.54
C THR A 286 3.43 7.39 -16.23
N PHE A 287 4.16 6.29 -16.41
CA PHE A 287 5.62 6.22 -16.23
C PHE A 287 6.36 7.17 -17.17
N VAL A 288 5.97 7.21 -18.44
CA VAL A 288 6.55 8.13 -19.44
C VAL A 288 6.33 9.61 -19.07
N VAL A 289 5.15 9.96 -18.55
CA VAL A 289 4.89 11.32 -18.05
C VAL A 289 5.85 11.67 -16.91
N ALA A 290 6.00 10.75 -15.92
CA ALA A 290 6.93 10.95 -14.81
C ALA A 290 8.40 11.00 -15.26
N TYR A 291 8.78 10.17 -16.25
CA TYR A 291 10.13 10.17 -16.83
C TYR A 291 10.46 11.52 -17.46
N ASN A 292 9.54 12.14 -18.19
CA ASN A 292 9.74 13.41 -18.89
C ASN A 292 9.57 14.64 -17.98
N SER A 293 9.05 14.48 -16.76
CA SER A 293 8.90 15.61 -15.84
C SER A 293 10.23 15.96 -15.14
N GLU A 294 10.50 17.26 -14.95
CA GLU A 294 11.70 17.73 -14.21
C GLU A 294 11.69 17.31 -12.74
N GLY A 295 10.50 17.18 -12.14
CA GLY A 295 10.30 16.75 -10.73
C GLY A 295 10.21 15.24 -10.53
N GLY A 296 10.26 14.43 -11.59
CA GLY A 296 10.05 12.97 -11.49
C GLY A 296 8.64 12.61 -11.01
N TYR A 297 8.47 11.42 -10.44
CA TYR A 297 7.22 11.00 -9.82
C TYR A 297 7.08 11.63 -8.43
N GLN A 298 6.08 12.46 -8.27
CA GLN A 298 5.70 12.96 -6.95
C GLN A 298 4.58 12.06 -6.40
N SER A 299 4.93 11.27 -5.39
CA SER A 299 3.93 10.53 -4.62
C SER A 299 3.04 11.54 -3.89
N HIS A 300 1.72 11.40 -3.99
CA HIS A 300 0.78 12.20 -3.19
C HIS A 300 0.82 11.86 -1.69
N THR A 301 1.75 11.05 -1.31
CA THR A 301 1.80 10.46 0.02
C THR A 301 2.70 11.18 0.95
N ILE A 302 3.42 12.17 0.86
CA ILE A 302 4.25 12.53 2.07
C ILE A 302 5.09 13.81 1.97
N ALA A 303 4.97 14.62 1.05
CA ALA A 303 5.67 15.89 1.18
C ALA A 303 4.66 17.03 1.16
N ASP A 304 4.70 17.77 2.23
CA ASP A 304 4.14 19.09 2.56
C ASP A 304 3.06 19.11 3.61
#